data_fd27da4e416f4e61bc4aaec6c17ea5c6
#
_entry.id   fd27da4e416f4e61bc4aaec6c17ea5c6
#
_cell.length_a   1.000
_cell.length_b   1.000
_cell.length_c   1.000
_cell.angle_alpha   90.00
_cell.angle_beta   90.00
_cell.angle_gamma   90.00
#
_symmetry.space_group_name_H-M   'P 1'
#
loop_
_entity.id
_entity.type
_entity.pdbx_description
1 polymer ?
#
loop_
_entity_poly.entity_id
_entity_poly.type
_entity_poly.pdbx_seq_one_letter_code
_entity_poly.pdbx_strand_id
1 'polypeptide(L)'
;FRSMLKTEEIYMEQNNKRMPEATDPLYFVIDEKQNSVDLTDKGIDLITGNAADPTLFVLPDITSQLSALENETDLTEEEKLAKKDELMTNYAIKSERVHTINQLLKAYAMFEKDDEYVVIDGQVKIVDEQTGRIMEGRRYSDGLHQAIEAKEGVKVEAATQTFATITLQNYFRMYHKLSGMTGTAETEAGELWDIYKLDVVVIPTNRPIARKDMNDRVYKTKREKYKAVIEEIEEMVKEGRPVLVGTTSVEISEMLSKMLAMRKIEHNVLNAKLHQREADIVAQAGQKSIVTIATNMAGRGTDIKLSPEVKAAGGLAIIGTERHESRRVDRQLRGRAGRQGRSE
;
A
#
# COMPACT_ATOMS: atom_id res chain seq x y z
N PHE A 1 -0.79 -13.26 23.14
CA PHE A 1 -1.31 -12.92 21.79
C PHE A 1 -1.86 -14.14 21.05
N ARG A 2 -1.06 -15.20 20.80
CA ARG A 2 -1.56 -16.44 20.15
C ARG A 2 -2.69 -17.15 20.88
N SER A 3 -2.74 -17.09 22.22
CA SER A 3 -3.84 -17.67 22.99
C SER A 3 -5.13 -16.85 22.91
N MET A 4 -5.02 -15.52 22.77
CA MET A 4 -6.17 -14.62 22.58
C MET A 4 -6.79 -14.81 21.20
N LEU A 5 -5.98 -14.90 20.13
CA LEU A 5 -6.45 -15.18 18.76
C LEU A 5 -7.20 -16.53 18.68
N LYS A 6 -6.70 -17.60 19.33
CA LYS A 6 -7.40 -18.87 19.38
C LYS A 6 -8.73 -18.80 20.14
N THR A 7 -8.83 -17.96 21.13
CA THR A 7 -10.07 -17.73 21.88
C THR A 7 -11.10 -17.02 21.02
N GLU A 8 -10.66 -16.04 20.24
CA GLU A 8 -11.50 -15.27 19.30
C GLU A 8 -12.04 -16.17 18.18
N GLU A 9 -11.20 -17.03 17.58
CA GLU A 9 -11.62 -18.04 16.60
C GLU A 9 -12.69 -18.99 17.15
N ILE A 10 -12.55 -19.47 18.39
CA ILE A 10 -13.52 -20.34 19.04
C ILE A 10 -14.85 -19.62 19.28
N TYR A 11 -14.82 -18.34 19.62
CA TYR A 11 -16.05 -17.55 19.82
C TYR A 11 -16.74 -17.20 18.49
N MET A 12 -16.01 -16.98 17.41
CA MET A 12 -16.56 -16.81 16.07
C MET A 12 -17.27 -18.07 15.57
N GLU A 13 -16.72 -19.26 15.80
CA GLU A 13 -17.33 -20.54 15.42
C GLU A 13 -18.68 -20.79 16.12
N GLN A 14 -18.94 -20.19 17.29
CA GLN A 14 -20.18 -20.34 18.06
C GLN A 14 -21.25 -19.28 17.73
N ASN A 15 -21.31 -18.77 16.50
CA ASN A 15 -22.27 -17.74 16.06
C ASN A 15 -22.23 -16.44 16.91
N ASN A 16 -21.09 -16.02 17.34
CA ASN A 16 -20.82 -14.77 18.08
C ASN A 16 -21.60 -14.62 19.43
N LYS A 17 -22.30 -15.64 19.91
CA LYS A 17 -23.07 -15.54 21.16
C LYS A 17 -22.23 -15.31 22.42
N ARG A 18 -20.96 -15.71 22.38
CA ARG A 18 -20.01 -15.54 23.49
C ARG A 18 -18.94 -14.48 23.24
N MET A 19 -19.08 -13.73 22.14
CA MET A 19 -18.15 -12.65 21.78
C MET A 19 -18.01 -11.60 22.91
N PRO A 20 -19.07 -11.19 23.62
CA PRO A 20 -18.94 -10.26 24.74
C PRO A 20 -17.95 -10.74 25.83
N GLU A 21 -17.90 -12.03 26.11
CA GLU A 21 -16.96 -12.57 27.11
C GLU A 21 -15.48 -12.34 26.76
N ALA A 22 -15.17 -12.27 25.44
CA ALA A 22 -13.81 -11.99 24.96
C ALA A 22 -13.54 -10.47 24.87
N THR A 23 -14.55 -9.67 24.56
CA THR A 23 -14.41 -8.22 24.33
C THR A 23 -14.56 -7.37 25.58
N ASP A 24 -15.38 -7.79 26.57
CA ASP A 24 -15.62 -7.04 27.82
C ASP A 24 -14.34 -6.65 28.60
N PRO A 25 -13.28 -7.50 28.68
CA PRO A 25 -12.08 -7.10 29.36
C PRO A 25 -11.19 -6.11 28.59
N LEU A 26 -11.46 -5.90 27.30
CA LEU A 26 -10.67 -5.04 26.42
C LEU A 26 -11.17 -3.59 26.46
N TYR A 27 -10.32 -2.66 26.07
CA TYR A 27 -10.67 -1.24 25.94
C TYR A 27 -11.17 -0.88 24.54
N PHE A 28 -10.71 -1.61 23.51
CA PHE A 28 -11.15 -1.47 22.13
C PHE A 28 -10.98 -2.80 21.38
N VAL A 29 -11.66 -2.92 20.26
CA VAL A 29 -11.62 -4.07 19.35
C VAL A 29 -11.27 -3.59 17.95
N ILE A 30 -10.44 -4.36 17.24
CA ILE A 30 -10.05 -4.09 15.86
C ILE A 30 -10.74 -5.10 14.95
N ASP A 31 -11.43 -4.62 13.93
CA ASP A 31 -11.91 -5.43 12.81
C ASP A 31 -11.07 -5.15 11.57
N GLU A 32 -10.10 -6.03 11.29
CA GLU A 32 -9.21 -5.91 10.15
C GLU A 32 -9.94 -6.02 8.81
N LYS A 33 -11.05 -6.78 8.75
CA LYS A 33 -11.83 -6.96 7.52
C LYS A 33 -12.60 -5.70 7.13
N GLN A 34 -13.14 -5.01 8.13
CA GLN A 34 -13.86 -3.76 7.93
C GLN A 34 -12.95 -2.53 8.06
N ASN A 35 -11.68 -2.75 8.42
CA ASN A 35 -10.72 -1.68 8.66
C ASN A 35 -11.27 -0.66 9.67
N SER A 36 -11.87 -1.15 10.76
CA SER A 36 -12.49 -0.36 11.84
C SER A 36 -11.91 -0.68 13.20
N VAL A 37 -11.99 0.30 14.09
CA VAL A 37 -11.62 0.18 15.50
C VAL A 37 -12.79 0.72 16.31
N ASP A 38 -13.31 -0.09 17.22
CA ASP A 38 -14.44 0.26 18.06
C ASP A 38 -14.09 0.21 19.53
N LEU A 39 -14.48 1.25 20.29
CA LEU A 39 -14.35 1.26 21.73
C LEU A 39 -15.36 0.31 22.39
N THR A 40 -14.90 -0.40 23.42
CA THR A 40 -15.79 -1.13 24.33
C THR A 40 -16.35 -0.17 25.39
N ASP A 41 -17.37 -0.61 26.13
CA ASP A 41 -17.90 0.16 27.27
C ASP A 41 -16.79 0.54 28.27
N LYS A 42 -15.88 -0.39 28.55
CA LYS A 42 -14.71 -0.16 29.40
C LYS A 42 -13.77 0.88 28.82
N GLY A 43 -13.62 0.92 27.50
CA GLY A 43 -12.83 1.95 26.80
C GLY A 43 -13.48 3.33 26.90
N ILE A 44 -14.81 3.39 26.72
CA ILE A 44 -15.59 4.63 26.86
C ILE A 44 -15.46 5.17 28.29
N ASP A 45 -15.63 4.32 29.31
CA ASP A 45 -15.48 4.70 30.70
C ASP A 45 -14.08 5.26 31.00
N LEU A 46 -13.05 4.64 30.45
CA LEU A 46 -11.66 5.09 30.63
C LEU A 46 -11.43 6.50 30.05
N ILE A 47 -11.88 6.75 28.81
CA ILE A 47 -11.67 8.05 28.16
C ILE A 47 -12.58 9.14 28.72
N THR A 48 -13.76 8.76 29.21
CA THR A 48 -14.68 9.70 29.86
C THR A 48 -14.10 10.12 31.23
N GLY A 49 -13.49 9.20 31.97
CA GLY A 49 -12.82 9.47 33.23
C GLY A 49 -13.70 10.22 34.21
N ASN A 50 -13.17 11.32 34.75
CA ASN A 50 -13.89 12.22 35.66
C ASN A 50 -14.59 13.41 34.97
N ALA A 51 -14.92 13.28 33.68
CA ALA A 51 -15.64 14.35 32.97
C ALA A 51 -17.00 14.64 33.60
N ALA A 52 -17.44 15.88 33.55
CA ALA A 52 -18.72 16.32 34.12
C ALA A 52 -19.92 15.68 33.37
N ASP A 53 -19.75 15.31 32.11
CA ASP A 53 -20.76 14.61 31.30
C ASP A 53 -20.30 13.15 31.04
N PRO A 54 -20.90 12.16 31.71
CA PRO A 54 -20.58 10.75 31.51
C PRO A 54 -20.96 10.24 30.10
N THR A 55 -21.79 10.99 29.36
CA THR A 55 -22.22 10.64 28.00
C THR A 55 -21.44 11.36 26.92
N LEU A 56 -20.27 11.91 27.25
CA LEU A 56 -19.44 12.76 26.36
C LEU A 56 -19.08 12.07 25.04
N PHE A 57 -18.86 10.76 25.09
CA PHE A 57 -18.48 9.90 23.96
C PHE A 57 -19.55 8.85 23.62
N VAL A 58 -20.78 9.05 24.08
CA VAL A 58 -21.90 8.18 23.77
C VAL A 58 -22.87 8.92 22.85
N LEU A 59 -23.19 8.30 21.71
CA LEU A 59 -24.19 8.87 20.79
C LEU A 59 -25.59 8.77 21.40
N PRO A 60 -26.33 9.89 21.52
CA PRO A 60 -27.71 9.83 21.98
C PRO A 60 -28.61 9.15 20.94
N ASP A 61 -29.62 8.44 21.40
CA ASP A 61 -30.69 7.92 20.53
C ASP A 61 -31.58 9.06 20.08
N ILE A 62 -31.17 9.70 18.99
CA ILE A 62 -31.85 10.86 18.42
C ILE A 62 -33.25 10.50 17.91
N THR A 63 -33.47 9.27 17.44
CA THR A 63 -34.76 8.85 16.91
C THR A 63 -35.82 8.80 17.98
N SER A 64 -35.51 8.16 19.11
CA SER A 64 -36.43 8.12 20.27
C SER A 64 -36.65 9.51 20.86
N GLN A 65 -35.63 10.35 20.94
CA GLN A 65 -35.76 11.70 21.48
C GLN A 65 -36.60 12.62 20.58
N LEU A 66 -36.43 12.53 19.26
CA LEU A 66 -37.26 13.29 18.32
C LEU A 66 -38.72 12.81 18.33
N SER A 67 -38.96 11.50 18.39
CA SER A 67 -40.31 10.95 18.50
C SER A 67 -41.01 11.36 19.81
N ALA A 68 -40.24 11.38 20.91
CA ALA A 68 -40.77 11.87 22.18
C ALA A 68 -41.16 13.35 22.11
N LEU A 69 -40.30 14.18 21.50
CA LEU A 69 -40.54 15.61 21.31
C LEU A 69 -41.75 15.91 20.42
N GLU A 70 -41.95 15.12 19.36
CA GLU A 70 -43.14 15.27 18.48
C GLU A 70 -44.46 14.93 19.21
N ASN A 71 -44.41 13.98 20.13
CA ASN A 71 -45.58 13.56 20.92
C ASN A 71 -45.84 14.45 22.14
N GLU A 72 -44.96 15.39 22.48
CA GLU A 72 -45.18 16.34 23.57
C GLU A 72 -46.28 17.35 23.19
N THR A 73 -47.35 17.35 23.96
CA THR A 73 -48.55 18.20 23.69
C THR A 73 -48.46 19.56 24.36
N ASP A 74 -47.55 19.73 25.34
CA ASP A 74 -47.46 20.94 26.19
C ASP A 74 -46.54 22.04 25.60
N LEU A 75 -45.94 21.77 24.44
CA LEU A 75 -45.00 22.70 23.77
C LEU A 75 -45.64 23.32 22.52
N THR A 76 -45.32 24.60 22.32
CA THR A 76 -45.65 25.27 21.05
C THR A 76 -44.76 24.76 19.91
N GLU A 77 -45.18 24.97 18.66
CA GLU A 77 -44.40 24.55 17.47
C GLU A 77 -43.03 25.23 17.41
N GLU A 78 -42.94 26.47 17.87
CA GLU A 78 -41.65 27.21 17.94
C GLU A 78 -40.71 26.61 18.99
N GLU A 79 -41.22 26.22 20.16
CA GLU A 79 -40.47 25.56 21.22
C GLU A 79 -40.01 24.17 20.81
N LYS A 80 -40.84 23.41 20.09
CA LYS A 80 -40.47 22.11 19.51
C LYS A 80 -39.35 22.25 18.51
N LEU A 81 -39.41 23.28 17.64
CA LEU A 81 -38.38 23.53 16.65
C LEU A 81 -37.03 23.89 17.31
N ALA A 82 -37.06 24.77 18.33
CA ALA A 82 -35.86 25.15 19.07
C ALA A 82 -35.23 23.96 19.81
N LYS A 83 -36.04 23.10 20.47
CA LYS A 83 -35.54 21.87 21.10
C LYS A 83 -34.98 20.87 20.10
N LYS A 84 -35.61 20.76 18.92
CA LYS A 84 -35.11 19.91 17.82
C LYS A 84 -33.75 20.38 17.33
N ASP A 85 -33.56 21.66 17.13
CA ASP A 85 -32.28 22.24 16.74
C ASP A 85 -31.20 22.01 17.80
N GLU A 86 -31.54 22.14 19.09
CA GLU A 86 -30.62 21.86 20.20
C GLU A 86 -30.23 20.37 20.22
N LEU A 87 -31.18 19.46 20.08
CA LEU A 87 -30.92 18.03 20.00
C LEU A 87 -30.02 17.68 18.82
N MET A 88 -30.29 18.24 17.63
CA MET A 88 -29.49 18.01 16.43
C MET A 88 -28.07 18.56 16.60
N THR A 89 -27.92 19.75 17.18
CA THR A 89 -26.60 20.34 17.45
C THR A 89 -25.80 19.50 18.45
N ASN A 90 -26.44 19.05 19.53
CA ASN A 90 -25.78 18.18 20.52
C ASN A 90 -25.35 16.84 19.91
N TYR A 91 -26.24 16.23 19.08
CA TYR A 91 -25.91 15.02 18.36
C TYR A 91 -24.72 15.21 17.41
N ALA A 92 -24.69 16.30 16.64
CA ALA A 92 -23.61 16.60 15.73
C ALA A 92 -22.26 16.74 16.47
N ILE A 93 -22.25 17.47 17.60
CA ILE A 93 -21.03 17.64 18.44
C ILE A 93 -20.57 16.29 19.00
N LYS A 94 -21.47 15.46 19.53
CA LYS A 94 -21.11 14.15 20.08
C LYS A 94 -20.66 13.17 18.99
N SER A 95 -21.31 13.21 17.83
CA SER A 95 -20.94 12.40 16.68
C SER A 95 -19.52 12.73 16.18
N GLU A 96 -19.19 14.02 16.09
CA GLU A 96 -17.84 14.48 15.71
C GLU A 96 -16.77 14.01 16.71
N ARG A 97 -17.07 14.07 18.03
CA ARG A 97 -16.15 13.60 19.07
C ARG A 97 -15.90 12.10 18.98
N VAL A 98 -16.96 11.30 18.85
CA VAL A 98 -16.84 9.84 18.70
C VAL A 98 -16.06 9.50 17.43
N HIS A 99 -16.36 10.17 16.33
CA HIS A 99 -15.62 10.01 15.09
C HIS A 99 -14.12 10.34 15.27
N THR A 100 -13.80 11.46 15.92
CA THR A 100 -12.41 11.86 16.18
C THR A 100 -11.65 10.81 17.01
N ILE A 101 -12.27 10.28 18.07
CA ILE A 101 -11.67 9.22 18.88
C ILE A 101 -11.42 7.96 18.06
N ASN A 102 -12.39 7.55 17.25
CA ASN A 102 -12.22 6.38 16.39
C ASN A 102 -11.08 6.56 15.38
N GLN A 103 -10.94 7.75 14.80
CA GLN A 103 -9.81 8.03 13.90
C GLN A 103 -8.46 8.05 14.63
N LEU A 104 -8.40 8.59 15.85
CA LEU A 104 -7.20 8.54 16.67
C LEU A 104 -6.84 7.09 17.03
N LEU A 105 -7.81 6.30 17.50
CA LEU A 105 -7.57 4.88 17.80
C LEU A 105 -7.08 4.13 16.56
N LYS A 106 -7.69 4.37 15.42
CA LYS A 106 -7.27 3.78 14.14
C LYS A 106 -5.84 4.17 13.79
N ALA A 107 -5.47 5.44 13.94
CA ALA A 107 -4.12 5.92 13.70
C ALA A 107 -3.07 5.25 14.60
N TYR A 108 -3.41 5.00 15.87
CA TYR A 108 -2.50 4.36 16.82
C TYR A 108 -2.45 2.83 16.72
N ALA A 109 -3.56 2.19 16.36
CA ALA A 109 -3.69 0.74 16.41
C ALA A 109 -3.41 0.05 15.06
N MET A 110 -3.60 0.75 13.94
CA MET A 110 -3.58 0.14 12.61
C MET A 110 -2.60 0.81 11.62
N PHE A 111 -1.95 1.89 12.00
CA PHE A 111 -1.01 2.61 11.13
C PHE A 111 0.34 2.75 11.81
N GLU A 112 1.37 2.15 11.22
CA GLU A 112 2.73 2.19 11.72
C GLU A 112 3.61 3.11 10.85
N LYS A 113 4.47 3.87 11.53
CA LYS A 113 5.45 4.70 10.85
C LYS A 113 6.48 3.84 10.14
N ASP A 114 6.89 4.29 8.96
CA ASP A 114 7.81 3.61 8.05
C ASP A 114 7.25 2.35 7.39
N ASP A 115 5.93 2.10 7.56
CA ASP A 115 5.18 1.07 6.84
C ASP A 115 4.05 1.70 6.03
N GLU A 116 2.93 2.11 6.65
CA GLU A 116 1.82 2.75 5.95
C GLU A 116 2.06 4.23 5.64
N TYR A 117 2.93 4.90 6.41
CA TYR A 117 3.29 6.30 6.18
C TYR A 117 4.71 6.61 6.66
N VAL A 118 5.26 7.70 6.14
CA VAL A 118 6.56 8.28 6.58
C VAL A 118 6.37 9.73 6.99
N VAL A 119 7.29 10.23 7.82
CA VAL A 119 7.35 11.66 8.17
C VAL A 119 8.58 12.27 7.52
N ILE A 120 8.37 13.18 6.56
CA ILE A 120 9.43 13.86 5.83
C ILE A 120 9.13 15.37 5.87
N ASP A 121 10.13 16.16 6.23
CA ASP A 121 10.03 17.63 6.32
C ASP A 121 8.87 18.12 7.20
N GLY A 122 8.57 17.37 8.28
CA GLY A 122 7.48 17.69 9.19
C GLY A 122 6.08 17.44 8.64
N GLN A 123 5.97 16.65 7.58
CA GLN A 123 4.71 16.24 6.95
C GLN A 123 4.56 14.73 6.94
N VAL A 124 3.34 14.24 7.19
CA VAL A 124 2.97 12.84 7.01
C VAL A 124 2.73 12.58 5.53
N LYS A 125 3.39 11.57 4.97
CA LYS A 125 3.22 11.14 3.58
C LYS A 125 2.84 9.67 3.54
N ILE A 126 1.81 9.35 2.75
CA ILE A 126 1.33 7.97 2.60
C ILE A 126 2.34 7.14 1.81
N VAL A 127 2.55 5.90 2.24
CA VAL A 127 3.32 4.88 1.51
C VAL A 127 2.33 3.87 0.93
N ASP A 128 2.49 3.56 -0.34
CA ASP A 128 1.72 2.50 -1.01
C ASP A 128 2.24 1.13 -0.58
N GLU A 129 1.41 0.33 0.07
CA GLU A 129 1.78 -1.00 0.61
C GLU A 129 2.32 -1.95 -0.45
N GLN A 130 1.79 -1.88 -1.68
CA GLN A 130 2.20 -2.80 -2.75
C GLN A 130 3.50 -2.38 -3.42
N THR A 131 3.68 -1.09 -3.65
CA THR A 131 4.85 -0.57 -4.35
C THR A 131 5.89 0.03 -3.41
N GLY A 132 5.51 0.33 -2.16
CA GLY A 132 6.30 1.04 -1.17
C GLY A 132 6.60 2.50 -1.56
N ARG A 133 5.93 3.06 -2.57
CA ARG A 133 6.17 4.42 -3.04
C ARG A 133 5.43 5.45 -2.19
N ILE A 134 6.10 6.57 -1.97
CA ILE A 134 5.46 7.74 -1.37
C ILE A 134 4.42 8.29 -2.35
N MET A 135 3.20 8.43 -1.86
CA MET A 135 2.07 8.97 -2.62
C MET A 135 2.00 10.49 -2.39
N GLU A 136 2.77 11.24 -3.19
CA GLU A 136 2.81 12.70 -3.08
C GLU A 136 1.42 13.33 -3.26
N GLY A 137 1.09 14.28 -2.41
CA GLY A 137 -0.17 15.04 -2.45
C GLY A 137 -1.41 14.25 -2.03
N ARG A 138 -1.29 12.97 -1.69
CA ARG A 138 -2.41 12.19 -1.15
C ARG A 138 -2.48 12.31 0.37
N ARG A 139 -3.71 12.31 0.87
CA ARG A 139 -4.04 12.31 2.30
C ARG A 139 -5.10 11.26 2.58
N TYR A 140 -5.06 10.64 3.76
CA TYR A 140 -6.15 9.79 4.22
C TYR A 140 -7.41 10.64 4.43
N SER A 141 -8.57 10.06 4.12
CA SER A 141 -9.87 10.71 4.28
C SER A 141 -10.37 10.71 5.73
N ASP A 142 -11.48 11.36 5.94
CA ASP A 142 -12.30 11.28 7.17
C ASP A 142 -11.58 11.65 8.48
N GLY A 143 -10.57 12.50 8.42
CA GLY A 143 -9.82 12.93 9.60
C GLY A 143 -8.70 11.99 10.03
N LEU A 144 -8.51 10.85 9.37
CA LEU A 144 -7.45 9.90 9.70
C LEU A 144 -6.05 10.50 9.49
N HIS A 145 -5.85 11.27 8.42
CA HIS A 145 -4.56 11.92 8.18
C HIS A 145 -4.20 12.90 9.29
N GLN A 146 -5.17 13.71 9.71
CA GLN A 146 -5.01 14.63 10.85
C GLN A 146 -4.74 13.89 12.16
N ALA A 147 -5.37 12.71 12.36
CA ALA A 147 -5.11 11.86 13.52
C ALA A 147 -3.68 11.32 13.53
N ILE A 148 -3.14 10.94 12.37
CA ILE A 148 -1.74 10.52 12.23
C ILE A 148 -0.79 11.70 12.42
N GLU A 149 -1.09 12.88 11.87
CA GLU A 149 -0.32 14.11 12.11
C GLU A 149 -0.25 14.44 13.60
N ALA A 150 -1.36 14.33 14.32
CA ALA A 150 -1.41 14.50 15.78
C ALA A 150 -0.60 13.43 16.52
N LYS A 151 -0.70 12.16 16.11
CA LYS A 151 0.09 11.05 16.65
C LYS A 151 1.59 11.32 16.55
N GLU A 152 2.05 11.81 15.41
CA GLU A 152 3.47 12.09 15.13
C GLU A 152 3.93 13.47 15.68
N GLY A 153 3.04 14.25 16.26
CA GLY A 153 3.37 15.59 16.81
C GLY A 153 3.79 16.60 15.74
N VAL A 154 3.40 16.38 14.50
CA VAL A 154 3.61 17.35 13.42
C VAL A 154 2.44 18.32 13.30
N LYS A 155 2.58 19.36 12.48
CA LYS A 155 1.50 20.31 12.26
C LYS A 155 0.29 19.63 11.65
N VAL A 156 -0.86 19.72 12.32
CA VAL A 156 -2.14 19.23 11.78
C VAL A 156 -2.63 20.21 10.72
N GLU A 157 -2.77 19.76 9.49
CA GLU A 157 -3.25 20.56 8.37
C GLU A 157 -4.76 20.42 8.21
N ALA A 158 -5.40 21.47 7.67
CA ALA A 158 -6.82 21.43 7.37
C ALA A 158 -7.15 20.35 6.35
N ALA A 159 -8.37 19.80 6.43
CA ALA A 159 -8.86 18.87 5.43
C ALA A 159 -8.90 19.53 4.04
N THR A 160 -8.34 18.84 3.04
CA THR A 160 -8.43 19.28 1.66
C THR A 160 -9.82 18.98 1.12
N GLN A 161 -10.49 19.97 0.56
CA GLN A 161 -11.76 19.78 -0.12
C GLN A 161 -11.52 19.45 -1.60
N THR A 162 -11.95 18.27 -2.02
CA THR A 162 -11.91 17.89 -3.43
C THR A 162 -13.09 18.54 -4.15
N PHE A 163 -12.83 19.44 -5.10
CA PHE A 163 -13.88 20.10 -5.90
C PHE A 163 -14.43 19.19 -6.99
N ALA A 164 -13.56 18.40 -7.63
CA ALA A 164 -13.93 17.49 -8.70
C ALA A 164 -12.87 16.40 -8.86
N THR A 165 -13.28 15.25 -9.36
CA THR A 165 -12.41 14.15 -9.72
C THR A 165 -12.61 13.76 -11.17
N ILE A 166 -11.54 13.34 -11.83
CA ILE A 166 -11.58 12.78 -13.17
C ILE A 166 -10.67 11.56 -13.22
N THR A 167 -11.10 10.50 -13.90
CA THR A 167 -10.22 9.35 -14.15
C THR A 167 -9.15 9.70 -15.17
N LEU A 168 -7.98 9.03 -15.09
CA LEU A 168 -6.92 9.23 -16.10
C LEU A 168 -7.41 8.95 -17.51
N GLN A 169 -8.25 7.93 -17.70
CA GLN A 169 -8.83 7.61 -18.99
C GLN A 169 -9.65 8.76 -19.54
N ASN A 170 -10.53 9.34 -18.77
CA ASN A 170 -11.35 10.47 -19.20
C ASN A 170 -10.51 11.73 -19.43
N TYR A 171 -9.50 11.96 -18.58
CA TYR A 171 -8.58 13.09 -18.76
C TYR A 171 -7.86 13.01 -20.10
N PHE A 172 -7.25 11.87 -20.44
CA PHE A 172 -6.53 11.73 -21.71
C PHE A 172 -7.46 11.70 -22.92
N ARG A 173 -8.71 11.26 -22.79
CA ARG A 173 -9.72 11.34 -23.86
C ARG A 173 -10.13 12.77 -24.24
N MET A 174 -9.81 13.76 -23.42
CA MET A 174 -10.06 15.18 -23.75
C MET A 174 -9.12 15.72 -24.83
N TYR A 175 -8.00 15.06 -25.10
CA TYR A 175 -7.05 15.50 -26.09
C TYR A 175 -7.45 15.06 -27.51
N HIS A 176 -7.42 16.00 -28.47
CA HIS A 176 -7.72 15.73 -29.89
C HIS A 176 -6.65 14.87 -30.56
N LYS A 177 -5.40 14.99 -30.11
CA LYS A 177 -4.26 14.15 -30.53
C LYS A 177 -3.63 13.53 -29.33
N LEU A 178 -3.64 12.20 -29.30
CA LEU A 178 -3.04 11.42 -28.24
C LEU A 178 -2.11 10.38 -28.86
N SER A 179 -0.89 10.28 -28.37
CA SER A 179 0.05 9.24 -28.75
C SER A 179 0.99 8.94 -27.57
N GLY A 180 1.58 7.77 -27.59
CA GLY A 180 2.51 7.34 -26.55
C GLY A 180 3.52 6.33 -27.08
N MET A 181 4.58 6.12 -26.33
CA MET A 181 5.60 5.11 -26.64
C MET A 181 5.86 4.25 -25.41
N THR A 182 5.92 2.95 -25.62
CA THR A 182 6.30 1.97 -24.60
C THR A 182 6.81 0.70 -25.27
N GLY A 183 7.68 -0.03 -24.59
CA GLY A 183 8.14 -1.34 -25.04
C GLY A 183 7.13 -2.48 -24.81
N THR A 184 5.95 -2.21 -24.27
CA THR A 184 5.00 -3.23 -23.82
C THR A 184 3.55 -2.99 -24.23
N ALA A 185 3.28 -2.10 -25.20
CA ALA A 185 1.92 -1.77 -25.63
C ALA A 185 1.22 -2.92 -26.38
N GLU A 186 1.97 -3.79 -27.06
CA GLU A 186 1.42 -4.84 -27.93
C GLU A 186 0.45 -5.77 -27.17
N THR A 187 0.74 -6.11 -25.91
CA THR A 187 -0.14 -6.96 -25.09
C THR A 187 -1.45 -6.30 -24.69
N GLU A 188 -1.48 -4.98 -24.69
CA GLU A 188 -2.62 -4.15 -24.27
C GLU A 188 -3.28 -3.43 -25.45
N ALA A 189 -3.01 -3.86 -26.70
CA ALA A 189 -3.52 -3.21 -27.90
C ALA A 189 -5.06 -3.12 -27.90
N GLY A 190 -5.76 -4.18 -27.46
CA GLY A 190 -7.22 -4.18 -27.34
C GLY A 190 -7.73 -3.12 -26.37
N GLU A 191 -7.13 -3.02 -25.19
CA GLU A 191 -7.50 -2.03 -24.17
C GLU A 191 -7.25 -0.60 -24.69
N LEU A 192 -6.11 -0.35 -25.32
CA LEU A 192 -5.78 0.96 -25.89
C LEU A 192 -6.77 1.37 -26.97
N TRP A 193 -7.21 0.43 -27.80
CA TRP A 193 -8.25 0.67 -28.78
C TRP A 193 -9.61 0.92 -28.14
N ASP A 194 -10.02 0.11 -27.20
CA ASP A 194 -11.34 0.21 -26.55
C ASP A 194 -11.51 1.55 -25.82
N ILE A 195 -10.49 1.97 -25.07
CA ILE A 195 -10.53 3.17 -24.23
C ILE A 195 -10.25 4.44 -25.02
N TYR A 196 -9.20 4.45 -25.85
CA TYR A 196 -8.66 5.67 -26.47
C TYR A 196 -8.80 5.70 -27.98
N LYS A 197 -9.21 4.61 -28.62
CA LYS A 197 -9.21 4.42 -30.09
C LYS A 197 -7.83 4.61 -30.70
N LEU A 198 -6.79 4.15 -29.98
CA LEU A 198 -5.40 4.18 -30.44
C LEU A 198 -4.98 2.82 -31.00
N ASP A 199 -4.42 2.84 -32.21
CA ASP A 199 -3.74 1.70 -32.79
C ASP A 199 -2.35 1.52 -32.18
N VAL A 200 -1.92 0.29 -32.04
CA VAL A 200 -0.57 -0.04 -31.62
C VAL A 200 0.28 -0.45 -32.81
N VAL A 201 1.29 0.35 -33.11
CA VAL A 201 2.28 0.08 -34.14
C VAL A 201 3.54 -0.49 -33.50
N VAL A 202 3.87 -1.75 -33.81
CA VAL A 202 5.09 -2.40 -33.31
C VAL A 202 6.25 -2.03 -34.24
N ILE A 203 7.17 -1.22 -33.69
CA ILE A 203 8.40 -0.85 -34.42
C ILE A 203 9.46 -1.93 -34.11
N PRO A 204 10.02 -2.60 -35.12
CA PRO A 204 11.04 -3.62 -34.91
C PRO A 204 12.30 -3.02 -34.30
N THR A 205 13.01 -3.82 -33.52
CA THR A 205 14.28 -3.39 -32.90
C THR A 205 15.35 -3.16 -33.96
N ASN A 206 16.15 -2.12 -33.81
CA ASN A 206 17.26 -1.79 -34.71
C ASN A 206 18.31 -2.91 -34.79
N ARG A 207 18.53 -3.65 -33.70
CA ARG A 207 19.45 -4.79 -33.61
C ARG A 207 18.69 -6.02 -33.12
N PRO A 208 19.14 -7.24 -33.49
CA PRO A 208 18.55 -8.46 -32.94
C PRO A 208 18.60 -8.46 -31.41
N ILE A 209 17.57 -9.05 -30.80
CA ILE A 209 17.49 -9.22 -29.35
C ILE A 209 18.55 -10.25 -28.93
N ALA A 210 19.53 -9.80 -28.13
CA ALA A 210 20.60 -10.68 -27.61
C ALA A 210 20.19 -11.40 -26.32
N ARG A 211 19.15 -10.93 -25.64
CA ARG A 211 18.63 -11.54 -24.41
C ARG A 211 18.11 -12.96 -24.66
N LYS A 212 18.46 -13.88 -23.78
CA LYS A 212 17.98 -15.26 -23.79
C LYS A 212 16.91 -15.45 -22.71
N ASP A 213 15.67 -15.58 -23.15
CA ASP A 213 14.56 -15.85 -22.23
C ASP A 213 14.51 -17.37 -21.93
N MET A 214 14.65 -17.72 -20.65
CA MET A 214 14.57 -19.09 -20.16
C MET A 214 13.14 -19.50 -19.85
N ASN A 215 12.87 -20.81 -19.83
CA ASN A 215 11.58 -21.33 -19.43
C ASN A 215 11.32 -21.14 -17.94
N ASP A 216 10.03 -21.02 -17.58
CA ASP A 216 9.62 -20.93 -16.17
C ASP A 216 9.93 -22.25 -15.45
N ARG A 217 10.38 -22.12 -14.21
CA ARG A 217 10.57 -23.25 -13.30
C ARG A 217 9.44 -23.29 -12.30
N VAL A 218 8.74 -24.42 -12.20
CA VAL A 218 7.58 -24.62 -11.32
C VAL A 218 7.98 -25.46 -10.11
N TYR A 219 7.61 -25.01 -8.93
CA TYR A 219 7.92 -25.66 -7.66
C TYR A 219 6.65 -26.02 -6.89
N LYS A 220 6.68 -27.10 -6.10
CA LYS A 220 5.54 -27.54 -5.31
C LYS A 220 5.26 -26.60 -4.12
N THR A 221 6.30 -26.02 -3.55
CA THR A 221 6.20 -25.17 -2.37
C THR A 221 6.94 -23.83 -2.54
N LYS A 222 6.48 -22.81 -1.86
CA LYS A 222 7.18 -21.52 -1.81
C LYS A 222 8.61 -21.66 -1.25
N ARG A 223 8.81 -22.56 -0.28
CA ARG A 223 10.11 -22.81 0.34
C ARG A 223 11.12 -23.35 -0.69
N GLU A 224 10.71 -24.33 -1.51
CA GLU A 224 11.56 -24.88 -2.58
C GLU A 224 11.88 -23.81 -3.62
N LYS A 225 10.87 -23.01 -4.01
CA LYS A 225 11.05 -21.91 -4.95
C LYS A 225 12.11 -20.92 -4.48
N TYR A 226 11.98 -20.38 -3.26
CA TYR A 226 12.93 -19.39 -2.75
C TYR A 226 14.32 -19.99 -2.51
N LYS A 227 14.42 -21.25 -2.12
CA LYS A 227 15.71 -21.94 -2.04
C LYS A 227 16.39 -21.99 -3.41
N ALA A 228 15.66 -22.37 -4.46
CA ALA A 228 16.18 -22.40 -5.82
C ALA A 228 16.58 -21.01 -6.33
N VAL A 229 15.81 -19.96 -6.00
CA VAL A 229 16.16 -18.57 -6.33
C VAL A 229 17.52 -18.18 -5.70
N ILE A 230 17.73 -18.51 -4.44
CA ILE A 230 19.01 -18.20 -3.76
C ILE A 230 20.17 -18.98 -4.38
N GLU A 231 19.98 -20.27 -4.69
CA GLU A 231 20.99 -21.10 -5.33
C GLU A 231 21.38 -20.56 -6.72
N GLU A 232 20.40 -20.13 -7.52
CA GLU A 232 20.64 -19.51 -8.82
C GLU A 232 21.41 -18.17 -8.69
N ILE A 233 21.06 -17.36 -7.70
CA ILE A 233 21.79 -16.12 -7.41
C ILE A 233 23.26 -16.42 -7.06
N GLU A 234 23.50 -17.38 -6.19
CA GLU A 234 24.86 -17.80 -5.82
C GLU A 234 25.70 -18.23 -7.03
N GLU A 235 25.11 -18.98 -7.94
CA GLU A 235 25.75 -19.45 -9.16
C GLU A 235 26.13 -18.27 -10.08
N MET A 236 25.19 -17.36 -10.35
CA MET A 236 25.43 -16.18 -11.18
C MET A 236 26.50 -15.26 -10.58
N VAL A 237 26.48 -15.04 -9.27
CA VAL A 237 27.48 -14.24 -8.55
C VAL A 237 28.87 -14.85 -8.67
N LYS A 238 29.01 -16.20 -8.57
CA LYS A 238 30.29 -16.90 -8.78
C LYS A 238 30.81 -16.76 -10.21
N GLU A 239 29.92 -16.69 -11.19
CA GLU A 239 30.27 -16.45 -12.60
C GLU A 239 30.67 -14.97 -12.86
N GLY A 240 30.54 -14.10 -11.90
CA GLY A 240 30.83 -12.66 -12.03
C GLY A 240 29.72 -11.86 -12.69
N ARG A 241 28.51 -12.42 -12.80
CA ARG A 241 27.35 -11.76 -13.37
C ARG A 241 26.58 -10.98 -12.32
N PRO A 242 26.13 -9.76 -12.63
CA PRO A 242 25.14 -9.07 -11.80
C PRO A 242 23.76 -9.73 -11.92
N VAL A 243 22.98 -9.69 -10.84
CA VAL A 243 21.66 -10.30 -10.78
C VAL A 243 20.63 -9.26 -10.36
N LEU A 244 19.58 -9.11 -11.16
CA LEU A 244 18.40 -8.34 -10.81
C LEU A 244 17.27 -9.31 -10.46
N VAL A 245 16.83 -9.27 -9.20
CA VAL A 245 15.75 -10.11 -8.69
C VAL A 245 14.47 -9.28 -8.64
N GLY A 246 13.49 -9.64 -9.47
CA GLY A 246 12.17 -9.00 -9.46
C GLY A 246 11.23 -9.67 -8.48
N THR A 247 10.61 -8.87 -7.60
CA THR A 247 9.63 -9.32 -6.61
C THR A 247 8.28 -8.63 -6.81
N THR A 248 7.21 -9.26 -6.36
CA THR A 248 5.85 -8.73 -6.49
C THR A 248 5.45 -7.83 -5.33
N SER A 249 6.13 -7.92 -4.18
CA SER A 249 5.83 -7.11 -3.00
C SER A 249 7.10 -6.74 -2.22
N VAL A 250 6.97 -5.72 -1.37
CA VAL A 250 8.04 -5.29 -0.45
C VAL A 250 8.37 -6.42 0.54
N GLU A 251 7.35 -7.11 1.07
CA GLU A 251 7.50 -8.23 2.00
C GLU A 251 8.39 -9.35 1.43
N ILE A 252 8.15 -9.74 0.17
CA ILE A 252 8.98 -10.74 -0.52
C ILE A 252 10.42 -10.23 -0.69
N SER A 253 10.60 -8.95 -1.00
CA SER A 253 11.93 -8.33 -1.11
C SER A 253 12.70 -8.41 0.20
N GLU A 254 12.07 -8.08 1.31
CA GLU A 254 12.67 -8.12 2.65
C GLU A 254 12.97 -9.55 3.11
N MET A 255 12.07 -10.49 2.81
CA MET A 255 12.29 -11.91 3.10
C MET A 255 13.52 -12.45 2.33
N LEU A 256 13.61 -12.18 1.03
CA LEU A 256 14.75 -12.59 0.21
C LEU A 256 16.05 -11.92 0.68
N SER A 257 15.99 -10.63 1.04
CA SER A 257 17.12 -9.91 1.62
C SER A 257 17.66 -10.59 2.88
N LYS A 258 16.78 -11.00 3.80
CA LYS A 258 17.17 -11.76 4.99
C LYS A 258 17.81 -13.10 4.64
N MET A 259 17.27 -13.81 3.65
CA MET A 259 17.81 -15.10 3.20
C MET A 259 19.22 -14.94 2.56
N LEU A 260 19.43 -13.90 1.74
CA LEU A 260 20.74 -13.59 1.16
C LEU A 260 21.76 -13.19 2.22
N ALA A 261 21.35 -12.38 3.20
CA ALA A 261 22.19 -12.00 4.34
C ALA A 261 22.67 -13.23 5.16
N MET A 262 21.78 -14.19 5.42
CA MET A 262 22.15 -15.46 6.08
C MET A 262 23.17 -16.27 5.28
N ARG A 263 23.17 -16.15 3.96
CA ARG A 263 24.18 -16.77 3.07
C ARG A 263 25.43 -15.91 2.85
N LYS A 264 25.51 -14.74 3.49
CA LYS A 264 26.59 -13.77 3.35
C LYS A 264 26.78 -13.28 1.90
N ILE A 265 25.67 -13.16 1.15
CA ILE A 265 25.66 -12.60 -0.19
C ILE A 265 25.35 -11.11 -0.05
N GLU A 266 26.29 -10.26 -0.47
CA GLU A 266 26.07 -8.82 -0.50
C GLU A 266 25.02 -8.46 -1.56
N HIS A 267 24.07 -7.63 -1.20
CA HIS A 267 22.98 -7.24 -2.07
C HIS A 267 22.42 -5.86 -1.71
N ASN A 268 21.80 -5.22 -2.69
CA ASN A 268 21.05 -4.00 -2.53
C ASN A 268 19.55 -4.31 -2.65
N VAL A 269 18.72 -3.59 -1.88
CA VAL A 269 17.27 -3.66 -2.00
C VAL A 269 16.77 -2.33 -2.54
N LEU A 270 16.13 -2.40 -3.70
CA LEU A 270 15.51 -1.27 -4.36
C LEU A 270 14.00 -1.36 -4.14
N ASN A 271 13.55 -0.76 -3.07
CA ASN A 271 12.15 -0.55 -2.78
C ASN A 271 11.90 0.95 -2.60
N ALA A 272 10.65 1.34 -2.65
CA ALA A 272 10.31 2.75 -2.61
C ALA A 272 10.52 3.44 -1.26
N LYS A 273 10.82 2.69 -0.20
CA LYS A 273 11.26 3.26 1.09
C LYS A 273 12.61 4.00 0.99
N LEU A 274 13.39 3.75 -0.09
CA LEU A 274 14.76 4.24 -0.27
C LEU A 274 14.94 5.14 -1.51
N HIS A 275 13.95 5.95 -1.84
CA HIS A 275 13.94 6.84 -3.02
C HIS A 275 15.22 7.67 -3.24
N GLN A 276 15.79 8.20 -2.16
CA GLN A 276 16.97 9.07 -2.27
C GLN A 276 18.22 8.32 -2.76
N ARG A 277 18.26 6.99 -2.63
CA ARG A 277 19.40 6.15 -3.05
C ARG A 277 19.11 5.33 -4.32
N GLU A 278 17.93 5.49 -4.90
CA GLU A 278 17.50 4.69 -6.07
C GLU A 278 18.47 4.81 -7.24
N ALA A 279 18.89 6.02 -7.58
CA ALA A 279 19.82 6.26 -8.68
C ALA A 279 21.21 5.61 -8.44
N ASP A 280 21.71 5.66 -7.21
CA ASP A 280 22.99 5.06 -6.85
C ASP A 280 22.93 3.53 -6.89
N ILE A 281 21.84 2.94 -6.39
CA ILE A 281 21.61 1.49 -6.42
C ILE A 281 21.53 1.00 -7.86
N VAL A 282 20.77 1.70 -8.72
CA VAL A 282 20.66 1.33 -10.15
C VAL A 282 21.98 1.49 -10.88
N ALA A 283 22.77 2.53 -10.55
CA ALA A 283 24.11 2.71 -11.13
C ALA A 283 25.05 1.54 -10.77
N GLN A 284 24.88 0.94 -9.60
CA GLN A 284 25.68 -0.22 -9.15
C GLN A 284 25.16 -1.55 -9.68
N ALA A 285 23.86 -1.64 -10.02
CA ALA A 285 23.20 -2.90 -10.36
C ALA A 285 23.80 -3.63 -11.58
N GLY A 286 24.56 -2.95 -12.42
CA GLY A 286 25.26 -3.53 -13.56
C GLY A 286 26.73 -3.88 -13.31
N GLN A 287 27.23 -3.75 -12.08
CA GLN A 287 28.60 -4.07 -11.74
C GLN A 287 28.74 -5.57 -11.44
N LYS A 288 29.98 -6.09 -11.57
CA LYS A 288 30.32 -7.50 -11.36
C LYS A 288 29.81 -8.02 -10.02
N SER A 289 29.10 -9.15 -10.08
CA SER A 289 28.61 -9.89 -8.91
C SER A 289 27.67 -9.11 -7.97
N ILE A 290 27.15 -7.97 -8.39
CA ILE A 290 26.20 -7.22 -7.58
C ILE A 290 24.79 -7.81 -7.71
N VAL A 291 24.16 -8.08 -6.58
CA VAL A 291 22.76 -8.54 -6.51
C VAL A 291 21.88 -7.35 -6.14
N THR A 292 20.83 -7.14 -6.91
CA THR A 292 19.83 -6.11 -6.64
C THR A 292 18.44 -6.75 -6.57
N ILE A 293 17.78 -6.65 -5.44
CA ILE A 293 16.38 -7.04 -5.30
C ILE A 293 15.53 -5.80 -5.57
N ALA A 294 14.59 -5.88 -6.50
CA ALA A 294 13.74 -4.76 -6.85
C ALA A 294 12.27 -5.19 -6.90
N THR A 295 11.38 -4.39 -6.35
CA THR A 295 9.96 -4.49 -6.69
C THR A 295 9.76 -4.01 -8.13
N ASN A 296 8.73 -4.51 -8.81
CA ASN A 296 8.53 -4.34 -10.25
C ASN A 296 8.61 -2.92 -10.78
N MET A 297 8.19 -1.95 -9.97
CA MET A 297 8.12 -0.55 -10.38
C MET A 297 9.36 0.26 -10.03
N ALA A 298 10.24 -0.27 -9.18
CA ALA A 298 11.44 0.42 -8.75
C ALA A 298 12.48 0.53 -9.89
N GLY A 299 13.19 1.65 -9.99
CA GLY A 299 14.19 1.91 -11.02
C GLY A 299 13.66 2.06 -12.45
N ARG A 300 12.34 2.28 -12.63
CA ARG A 300 11.75 2.52 -13.96
C ARG A 300 12.30 3.80 -14.58
N GLY A 301 12.65 3.71 -15.88
CA GLY A 301 13.21 4.85 -16.62
C GLY A 301 14.73 4.99 -16.51
N THR A 302 15.39 4.23 -15.65
CA THR A 302 16.84 4.24 -15.50
C THR A 302 17.48 3.03 -16.19
N ASP A 303 18.55 3.25 -16.96
CA ASP A 303 19.27 2.20 -17.67
C ASP A 303 20.38 1.60 -16.80
N ILE A 304 20.47 0.27 -16.75
CA ILE A 304 21.53 -0.46 -16.05
C ILE A 304 22.72 -0.59 -17.01
N LYS A 305 23.81 0.09 -16.71
CA LYS A 305 25.02 0.08 -17.53
C LYS A 305 25.93 -1.10 -17.15
N LEU A 306 26.34 -1.90 -18.14
CA LEU A 306 27.20 -3.05 -17.95
C LEU A 306 28.63 -2.72 -18.38
N SER A 307 29.63 -3.14 -17.56
CA SER A 307 31.05 -3.09 -17.93
C SER A 307 31.37 -4.14 -19.00
N PRO A 308 32.49 -3.97 -19.77
CA PRO A 308 32.93 -4.98 -20.72
C PRO A 308 33.19 -6.35 -20.09
N GLU A 309 33.71 -6.38 -18.86
CA GLU A 309 33.95 -7.61 -18.10
C GLU A 309 32.66 -8.36 -17.81
N VAL A 310 31.61 -7.65 -17.37
CA VAL A 310 30.27 -8.22 -17.10
C VAL A 310 29.64 -8.77 -18.37
N LYS A 311 29.79 -8.06 -19.50
CA LYS A 311 29.30 -8.55 -20.80
C LYS A 311 30.00 -9.84 -21.23
N ALA A 312 31.32 -9.94 -21.01
CA ALA A 312 32.08 -11.15 -21.29
C ALA A 312 31.68 -12.34 -20.41
N ALA A 313 31.25 -12.08 -19.16
CA ALA A 313 30.77 -13.09 -18.23
C ALA A 313 29.32 -13.56 -18.52
N GLY A 314 28.63 -12.98 -19.50
CA GLY A 314 27.27 -13.35 -19.88
C GLY A 314 26.20 -12.31 -19.57
N GLY A 315 26.61 -11.12 -19.09
CA GLY A 315 25.74 -9.97 -18.89
C GLY A 315 24.84 -10.03 -17.64
N LEU A 316 23.81 -9.19 -17.64
CA LEU A 316 22.87 -9.09 -16.53
C LEU A 316 21.90 -10.29 -16.50
N ALA A 317 21.86 -11.00 -15.39
CA ALA A 317 20.87 -12.02 -15.13
C ALA A 317 19.61 -11.42 -14.48
N ILE A 318 18.43 -11.81 -14.96
CA ILE A 318 17.14 -11.38 -14.39
C ILE A 318 16.42 -12.60 -13.85
N ILE A 319 16.03 -12.57 -12.58
CA ILE A 319 15.25 -13.60 -11.92
C ILE A 319 13.92 -12.99 -11.50
N GLY A 320 12.82 -13.37 -12.16
CA GLY A 320 11.46 -13.06 -11.73
C GLY A 320 10.98 -14.11 -10.73
N THR A 321 10.70 -13.72 -9.51
CA THR A 321 10.27 -14.66 -8.45
C THR A 321 8.87 -15.20 -8.65
N GLU A 322 8.02 -14.45 -9.37
CA GLU A 322 6.65 -14.79 -9.68
C GLU A 322 6.23 -14.16 -11.01
N ARG A 323 5.25 -14.77 -11.66
CA ARG A 323 4.52 -14.13 -12.76
C ARG A 323 3.51 -13.14 -12.19
N HIS A 324 3.33 -12.04 -12.89
CA HIS A 324 2.33 -11.04 -12.57
C HIS A 324 1.01 -11.39 -13.28
N GLU A 325 -0.08 -10.82 -12.79
CA GLU A 325 -1.39 -10.90 -13.42
C GLU A 325 -1.36 -10.31 -14.84
N SER A 326 -0.61 -9.22 -15.03
CA SER A 326 -0.43 -8.59 -16.33
C SER A 326 0.87 -9.04 -17.00
N ARG A 327 0.75 -9.58 -18.21
CA ARG A 327 1.90 -9.93 -19.08
C ARG A 327 2.79 -8.73 -19.38
N ARG A 328 2.22 -7.54 -19.39
CA ARG A 328 2.94 -6.27 -19.57
C ARG A 328 4.00 -6.05 -18.49
N VAL A 329 3.68 -6.33 -17.23
CA VAL A 329 4.60 -6.17 -16.10
C VAL A 329 5.76 -7.15 -16.20
N ASP A 330 5.50 -8.40 -16.56
CA ASP A 330 6.55 -9.39 -16.82
C ASP A 330 7.50 -8.97 -17.95
N ARG A 331 6.95 -8.41 -19.04
CA ARG A 331 7.75 -7.86 -20.14
C ARG A 331 8.60 -6.67 -19.71
N GLN A 332 8.10 -5.82 -18.81
CA GLN A 332 8.88 -4.69 -18.26
C GLN A 332 10.08 -5.17 -17.45
N LEU A 333 9.93 -6.21 -16.64
CA LEU A 333 11.03 -6.79 -15.89
C LEU A 333 12.09 -7.37 -16.84
N ARG A 334 11.69 -8.25 -17.78
CA ARG A 334 12.59 -8.83 -18.79
C ARG A 334 13.27 -7.76 -19.66
N GLY A 335 12.55 -6.69 -19.99
CA GLY A 335 13.05 -5.59 -20.80
C GLY A 335 14.10 -4.72 -20.12
N ARG A 336 14.53 -5.07 -18.92
CA ARG A 336 15.70 -4.43 -18.28
C ARG A 336 17.01 -4.99 -18.77
N ALA A 337 17.02 -6.21 -19.33
CA ALA A 337 18.15 -6.85 -19.96
C ALA A 337 18.09 -6.76 -21.50
N GLY A 338 19.19 -6.97 -22.18
CA GLY A 338 19.27 -6.99 -23.65
C GLY A 338 19.17 -5.62 -24.32
N ARG A 339 19.35 -4.53 -23.60
CA ARG A 339 19.25 -3.17 -24.13
C ARG A 339 20.43 -2.77 -24.99
N GLN A 340 20.19 -2.07 -26.11
CA GLN A 340 21.20 -1.56 -27.04
C GLN A 340 22.07 -2.64 -27.67
N GLY A 341 21.54 -3.85 -27.91
CA GLY A 341 22.26 -4.98 -28.50
C GLY A 341 23.40 -5.49 -27.62
N ARG A 342 23.29 -5.34 -26.31
CA ARG A 342 24.20 -5.94 -25.34
C ARG A 342 23.87 -7.43 -25.19
N SER A 343 24.91 -8.29 -25.13
CA SER A 343 24.76 -9.69 -24.74
C SER A 343 24.44 -9.75 -23.26
N GLU A 344 23.28 -10.24 -22.91
CA GLU A 344 22.78 -10.33 -21.53
C GLU A 344 21.98 -11.62 -21.35
#